data_ebcf202e637527a91dcf9dc20b9f603d
#
_entry.id   ebcf202e637527a91dcf9dc20b9f603d
#
_cell.length_a   1.000
_cell.length_b   1.000
_cell.length_c   1.000
_cell.angle_alpha   90.00
_cell.angle_beta   90.00
_cell.angle_gamma   90.00
#
_symmetry.space_group_name_H-M   'P 1'
#
loop_
_entity.id
_entity.type
_entity.pdbx_description
1 polymer ?
#
loop_
_entity_poly.entity_id
_entity_poly.type
_entity_poly.pdbx_seq_one_letter_code
_entity_poly.pdbx_strand_id
1 'polypeptide(L)'
;MFDEWVSRQWIDKRTSHDYARSDIKISSLRKRSNLRPAYLIRYADDFVLITDTPQNAKWWKEQIKTFLEQVLRLNLSEEKTLITDVRKKHIHFLGYEYKVVKGKAKKGYIPRTLPDRKRLKRKVDEIAKEWRKIPLDASREKVIHELNLINSKVRGLINYYDNCSWVNVTMKKYSRNLEKAAKRRLKQYKGKWIPADQTQNLVNVHQKYTTKIPAIHYRDIWIGVTRLDFCKWNKAGDKIQEETPYTERGRTIYFERTKRQRMNARLDDVLSMETSELVSTGQTGRTYNFEFYMNRAYALNRDKLKCRVCGRWLITGKLCTHRINPGLPIGKINKVNNLASMDKECYRIVNDKTADLSHLDTKTRKNVEKFRKQLDKSHDKATV
;
A
#
# COMPACT_ATOMS: atom_id res chain seq x y z
N MET A 1 23.97 13.42 9.45
CA MET A 1 25.00 13.49 10.52
C MET A 1 25.05 12.19 11.37
N PHE A 2 23.98 11.77 12.11
CA PHE A 2 24.02 10.54 12.95
C PHE A 2 24.26 9.26 12.15
N ASP A 3 23.49 9.02 11.09
CA ASP A 3 23.64 7.84 10.22
C ASP A 3 25.03 7.79 9.59
N GLU A 4 25.51 8.92 9.12
CA GLU A 4 26.82 9.07 8.53
C GLU A 4 27.94 8.82 9.55
N TRP A 5 27.78 9.32 10.77
CA TRP A 5 28.74 9.08 11.84
C TRP A 5 28.88 7.57 12.15
N VAL A 6 27.75 6.84 12.28
CA VAL A 6 27.78 5.39 12.48
C VAL A 6 28.40 4.68 11.28
N SER A 7 28.04 5.07 10.05
CA SER A 7 28.59 4.48 8.82
C SER A 7 30.11 4.63 8.74
N ARG A 8 30.62 5.81 9.07
CA ARG A 8 32.07 6.09 9.05
C ARG A 8 32.83 5.27 10.08
N GLN A 9 32.22 4.87 11.19
CA GLN A 9 32.88 4.01 12.19
C GLN A 9 33.01 2.55 11.72
N TRP A 10 32.19 2.11 10.75
CA TRP A 10 32.15 0.73 10.31
C TRP A 10 32.11 0.56 8.79
N ILE A 11 30.97 0.74 8.12
CA ILE A 11 30.78 0.39 6.71
C ILE A 11 31.64 1.26 5.78
N ASP A 12 31.65 2.57 6.04
CA ASP A 12 32.36 3.56 5.23
C ASP A 12 33.73 3.92 5.82
N LYS A 13 34.23 3.07 6.72
CA LYS A 13 35.62 3.24 7.24
C LYS A 13 36.59 3.28 6.07
N ARG A 14 37.41 4.31 6.03
CA ARG A 14 38.51 4.38 5.08
C ARG A 14 39.49 3.25 5.36
N THR A 15 39.92 2.58 4.33
CA THR A 15 40.90 1.48 4.36
C THR A 15 42.06 1.81 3.43
N SER A 16 43.23 1.31 3.75
CA SER A 16 44.43 1.45 2.88
C SER A 16 44.29 0.68 1.56
N HIS A 17 43.37 -0.28 1.50
CA HIS A 17 43.09 -1.07 0.30
C HIS A 17 41.72 -0.74 -0.24
N ASP A 18 41.63 -0.53 -1.54
CA ASP A 18 40.35 -0.34 -2.24
C ASP A 18 39.74 -1.68 -2.60
N TYR A 19 38.56 -1.94 -2.05
CA TYR A 19 37.80 -3.16 -2.31
C TYR A 19 36.81 -2.93 -3.45
N ALA A 20 36.93 -3.74 -4.51
CA ALA A 20 35.98 -3.70 -5.64
C ALA A 20 34.51 -4.00 -5.24
N ARG A 21 34.32 -4.71 -4.10
CA ARG A 21 33.00 -5.10 -3.62
C ARG A 21 32.86 -4.82 -2.12
N SER A 22 31.74 -4.21 -1.74
CA SER A 22 31.44 -3.85 -0.35
C SER A 22 31.30 -5.05 0.59
N ASP A 23 30.81 -6.20 0.12
CA ASP A 23 30.69 -7.42 0.93
C ASP A 23 32.07 -8.01 1.26
N ILE A 24 33.05 -7.92 0.36
CA ILE A 24 34.43 -8.34 0.60
C ILE A 24 35.08 -7.40 1.62
N LYS A 25 34.90 -6.06 1.46
CA LYS A 25 35.35 -5.08 2.43
C LYS A 25 34.81 -5.40 3.84
N ILE A 26 33.49 -5.54 3.97
CA ILE A 26 32.84 -5.85 5.25
C ILE A 26 33.36 -7.15 5.86
N SER A 27 33.53 -8.20 5.04
CA SER A 27 34.10 -9.48 5.51
C SER A 27 35.54 -9.33 6.03
N SER A 28 36.35 -8.54 5.33
CA SER A 28 37.74 -8.26 5.74
C SER A 28 37.79 -7.44 7.03
N LEU A 29 37.00 -6.37 7.14
CA LEU A 29 36.89 -5.55 8.35
C LEU A 29 36.45 -6.37 9.57
N ARG A 30 35.54 -7.30 9.42
CA ARG A 30 35.11 -8.18 10.51
C ARG A 30 36.17 -9.18 10.97
N LYS A 31 36.98 -9.70 10.05
CA LYS A 31 37.92 -10.78 10.35
C LYS A 31 39.32 -10.28 10.72
N ARG A 32 39.72 -9.11 10.20
CA ARG A 32 41.09 -8.62 10.23
C ARG A 32 41.26 -7.27 10.90
N SER A 33 40.21 -6.76 11.56
CA SER A 33 40.30 -5.50 12.29
C SER A 33 39.61 -5.58 13.65
N ASN A 34 39.97 -4.68 14.54
CA ASN A 34 39.31 -4.51 15.85
C ASN A 34 38.06 -3.63 15.78
N LEU A 35 37.55 -3.36 14.58
CA LEU A 35 36.35 -2.60 14.40
C LEU A 35 35.09 -3.38 14.87
N ARG A 36 34.17 -2.65 15.47
CA ARG A 36 32.94 -3.22 16.00
C ARG A 36 31.81 -3.08 14.97
N PRO A 37 31.29 -4.18 14.43
CA PRO A 37 30.25 -4.15 13.42
C PRO A 37 29.02 -3.42 13.93
N ALA A 38 28.41 -2.56 13.08
CA ALA A 38 27.17 -1.89 13.37
C ALA A 38 26.37 -1.66 12.09
N TYR A 39 25.11 -2.07 12.12
CA TYR A 39 24.16 -1.83 11.04
C TYR A 39 23.02 -0.99 11.60
N LEU A 40 23.02 0.30 11.29
CA LEU A 40 22.01 1.22 11.74
C LEU A 40 20.82 1.22 10.78
N ILE A 41 19.62 1.12 11.35
CA ILE A 41 18.36 1.29 10.66
C ILE A 41 17.59 2.35 11.44
N ARG A 42 17.32 3.50 10.82
CA ARG A 42 16.65 4.62 11.46
C ARG A 42 15.40 5.04 10.67
N TYR A 43 14.38 5.40 11.40
CA TYR A 43 13.17 6.02 10.88
C TYR A 43 12.78 7.18 11.82
N ALA A 44 12.97 8.39 11.35
CA ALA A 44 12.84 9.61 12.16
C ALA A 44 13.69 9.50 13.43
N ASP A 45 13.05 9.54 14.60
CA ASP A 45 13.69 9.47 15.92
C ASP A 45 13.93 8.02 16.37
N ASP A 46 13.20 7.06 15.81
CA ASP A 46 13.33 5.64 16.14
C ASP A 46 14.50 5.00 15.38
N PHE A 47 15.35 4.26 16.07
CA PHE A 47 16.43 3.52 15.42
C PHE A 47 16.68 2.15 16.04
N VAL A 48 17.25 1.26 15.25
CA VAL A 48 17.79 -0.04 15.67
C VAL A 48 19.21 -0.15 15.17
N LEU A 49 20.14 -0.47 16.05
CA LEU A 49 21.51 -0.78 15.70
C LEU A 49 21.76 -2.27 15.93
N ILE A 50 22.13 -2.98 14.88
CA ILE A 50 22.41 -4.42 14.92
C ILE A 50 23.93 -4.63 14.95
N THR A 51 24.37 -5.40 15.93
CA THR A 51 25.79 -5.80 16.10
C THR A 51 25.89 -7.30 16.42
N ASP A 52 27.10 -7.81 16.55
CA ASP A 52 27.38 -9.25 16.63
C ASP A 52 27.56 -9.79 18.05
N THR A 53 27.93 -8.95 19.02
CA THR A 53 28.18 -9.38 20.40
C THR A 53 27.52 -8.46 21.44
N PRO A 54 27.20 -8.97 22.64
CA PRO A 54 26.68 -8.14 23.72
C PRO A 54 27.65 -7.02 24.15
N GLN A 55 28.94 -7.29 24.12
CA GLN A 55 29.98 -6.30 24.45
C GLN A 55 29.99 -5.15 23.43
N ASN A 56 29.90 -5.49 22.15
CA ASN A 56 29.79 -4.49 21.10
C ASN A 56 28.48 -3.69 21.20
N ALA A 57 27.38 -4.31 21.59
CA ALA A 57 26.12 -3.62 21.80
C ALA A 57 26.19 -2.60 22.97
N LYS A 58 26.83 -2.97 24.08
CA LYS A 58 27.06 -2.07 25.22
C LYS A 58 27.96 -0.89 24.81
N TRP A 59 29.08 -1.18 24.14
CA TRP A 59 29.97 -0.17 23.65
C TRP A 59 29.28 0.81 22.70
N TRP A 60 28.51 0.31 21.74
CA TRP A 60 27.77 1.16 20.80
C TRP A 60 26.72 2.02 21.50
N LYS A 61 26.04 1.50 22.52
CA LYS A 61 25.08 2.27 23.30
C LYS A 61 25.74 3.49 23.95
N GLU A 62 26.92 3.31 24.57
CA GLU A 62 27.68 4.41 25.18
C GLU A 62 28.20 5.40 24.13
N GLN A 63 28.74 4.91 22.99
CA GLN A 63 29.21 5.81 21.93
C GLN A 63 28.08 6.65 21.34
N ILE A 64 26.91 6.04 21.13
CA ILE A 64 25.74 6.75 20.61
C ILE A 64 25.27 7.80 21.63
N LYS A 65 25.21 7.45 22.89
CA LYS A 65 24.84 8.38 23.97
C LYS A 65 25.75 9.60 23.95
N THR A 66 27.06 9.38 24.00
CA THR A 66 28.07 10.44 23.95
C THR A 66 27.95 11.31 22.69
N PHE A 67 27.78 10.70 21.52
CA PHE A 67 27.61 11.43 20.28
C PHE A 67 26.33 12.30 20.27
N LEU A 68 25.20 11.73 20.71
CA LEU A 68 23.95 12.48 20.78
C LEU A 68 24.03 13.66 21.73
N GLU A 69 24.61 13.47 22.93
CA GLU A 69 24.75 14.51 23.94
C GLU A 69 25.74 15.61 23.55
N GLN A 70 26.93 15.21 23.08
CA GLN A 70 28.01 16.18 22.85
C GLN A 70 27.91 16.88 21.48
N VAL A 71 27.47 16.17 20.45
CA VAL A 71 27.47 16.68 19.07
C VAL A 71 26.08 17.19 18.67
N LEU A 72 25.01 16.47 18.99
CA LEU A 72 23.66 16.82 18.56
C LEU A 72 22.83 17.51 19.65
N ARG A 73 23.33 17.58 20.87
CA ARG A 73 22.63 18.16 22.04
C ARG A 73 21.28 17.48 22.31
N LEU A 74 21.22 16.15 22.08
CA LEU A 74 20.06 15.32 22.26
C LEU A 74 20.30 14.30 23.36
N ASN A 75 19.26 13.99 24.13
CA ASN A 75 19.33 12.99 25.19
C ASN A 75 18.80 11.64 24.69
N LEU A 76 19.55 10.57 24.96
CA LEU A 76 19.10 9.21 24.71
C LEU A 76 18.13 8.76 25.82
N SER A 77 16.93 8.28 25.44
CA SER A 77 16.00 7.73 26.42
C SER A 77 16.51 6.38 26.93
N GLU A 78 17.02 6.33 28.13
CA GLU A 78 17.56 5.12 28.75
C GLU A 78 16.49 4.01 28.89
N GLU A 79 15.26 4.38 29.25
CA GLU A 79 14.15 3.44 29.42
C GLU A 79 13.75 2.76 28.10
N LYS A 80 13.86 3.46 26.98
CA LYS A 80 13.48 2.96 25.65
C LYS A 80 14.63 2.30 24.91
N THR A 81 15.89 2.58 25.31
CA THR A 81 17.09 2.08 24.65
C THR A 81 17.54 0.75 25.25
N LEU A 82 17.05 -0.33 24.68
CA LEU A 82 17.24 -1.69 25.18
C LEU A 82 18.27 -2.45 24.35
N ILE A 83 19.16 -3.17 25.04
CA ILE A 83 20.03 -4.17 24.40
C ILE A 83 19.31 -5.53 24.45
N THR A 84 19.04 -6.11 23.27
CA THR A 84 18.26 -7.35 23.17
C THR A 84 18.96 -8.40 22.33
N ASP A 85 19.13 -9.60 22.86
CA ASP A 85 19.52 -10.78 22.06
C ASP A 85 18.34 -11.23 21.21
N VAL A 86 18.40 -10.94 19.90
CA VAL A 86 17.34 -11.24 18.92
C VAL A 86 17.08 -12.74 18.73
N ARG A 87 17.95 -13.63 19.20
CA ARG A 87 17.74 -15.07 19.21
C ARG A 87 16.85 -15.51 20.36
N LYS A 88 16.85 -14.75 21.47
CA LYS A 88 16.08 -15.03 22.69
C LYS A 88 14.77 -14.28 22.75
N LYS A 89 14.78 -12.97 22.45
CA LYS A 89 13.61 -12.09 22.55
C LYS A 89 13.36 -11.37 21.24
N HIS A 90 12.11 -10.95 21.00
CA HIS A 90 11.77 -10.05 19.89
C HIS A 90 12.23 -8.63 20.19
N ILE A 91 12.66 -7.93 19.15
CA ILE A 91 12.72 -6.48 19.16
C ILE A 91 11.45 -5.91 18.52
N HIS A 92 10.96 -4.81 19.05
CA HIS A 92 9.79 -4.10 18.53
C HIS A 92 10.29 -2.84 17.82
N PHE A 93 9.98 -2.72 16.54
CA PHE A 93 10.36 -1.55 15.75
C PHE A 93 9.31 -1.28 14.68
N LEU A 94 8.81 -0.05 14.62
CA LEU A 94 7.81 0.41 13.65
C LEU A 94 6.56 -0.50 13.56
N GLY A 95 6.10 -1.03 14.69
CA GLY A 95 4.91 -1.90 14.72
C GLY A 95 5.13 -3.33 14.25
N TYR A 96 6.39 -3.73 14.11
CA TYR A 96 6.82 -5.10 13.83
C TYR A 96 7.56 -5.71 14.98
N GLU A 97 7.54 -7.04 15.06
CA GLU A 97 8.37 -7.85 15.94
C GLU A 97 9.42 -8.58 15.09
N TYR A 98 10.69 -8.41 15.43
CA TYR A 98 11.81 -9.06 14.74
C TYR A 98 12.49 -10.05 15.67
N LYS A 99 12.78 -11.22 15.16
CA LYS A 99 13.50 -12.29 15.87
C LYS A 99 14.33 -13.11 14.90
N VAL A 100 15.41 -13.68 15.40
CA VAL A 100 16.19 -14.68 14.67
C VAL A 100 15.84 -16.06 15.22
N VAL A 101 15.52 -17.00 14.34
CA VAL A 101 15.11 -18.37 14.70
C VAL A 101 16.00 -19.39 13.97
N LYS A 102 16.07 -20.61 14.50
CA LYS A 102 16.72 -21.72 13.80
C LYS A 102 15.99 -22.00 12.48
N GLY A 103 16.71 -22.25 11.41
CA GLY A 103 16.16 -22.48 10.07
C GLY A 103 17.15 -23.16 9.16
N LYS A 104 16.71 -23.44 7.92
CA LYS A 104 17.49 -24.17 6.91
C LYS A 104 18.54 -23.33 6.16
N ALA A 105 18.88 -22.14 6.64
CA ALA A 105 19.93 -21.34 6.02
C ALA A 105 21.32 -21.95 6.29
N LYS A 106 22.32 -21.65 5.43
CA LYS A 106 23.71 -22.14 5.55
C LYS A 106 24.30 -21.94 6.95
N LYS A 107 23.92 -20.89 7.66
CA LYS A 107 24.37 -20.60 9.03
C LYS A 107 23.42 -21.11 10.12
N GLY A 108 22.40 -21.88 9.77
CA GLY A 108 21.42 -22.45 10.71
C GLY A 108 20.41 -21.46 11.31
N TYR A 109 20.40 -20.18 10.89
CA TYR A 109 19.52 -19.15 11.43
C TYR A 109 18.89 -18.32 10.32
N ILE A 110 17.63 -17.94 10.53
CA ILE A 110 16.89 -17.06 9.62
C ILE A 110 16.21 -15.92 10.40
N PRO A 111 16.14 -14.73 9.83
CA PRO A 111 15.33 -13.65 10.39
C PRO A 111 13.84 -13.96 10.21
N ARG A 112 13.04 -13.58 11.18
CA ARG A 112 11.59 -13.64 11.14
C ARG A 112 11.02 -12.30 11.54
N THR A 113 10.21 -11.74 10.67
CA THR A 113 9.46 -10.50 10.90
C THR A 113 8.00 -10.87 11.12
N LEU A 114 7.40 -10.37 12.17
CA LEU A 114 6.00 -10.59 12.51
C LEU A 114 5.32 -9.25 12.78
N PRO A 115 4.01 -9.12 12.60
CA PRO A 115 3.27 -7.98 13.12
C PRO A 115 3.40 -7.90 14.65
N ASP A 116 3.55 -6.71 15.19
CA ASP A 116 3.42 -6.50 16.64
C ASP A 116 2.02 -6.97 17.08
N ARG A 117 1.99 -8.00 17.91
CA ARG A 117 0.75 -8.69 18.27
C ARG A 117 -0.24 -7.78 19.01
N LYS A 118 0.26 -6.94 19.92
CA LYS A 118 -0.59 -6.03 20.69
C LYS A 118 -1.19 -4.97 19.78
N ARG A 119 -0.37 -4.36 18.93
CA ARG A 119 -0.78 -3.35 17.95
C ARG A 119 -1.75 -3.93 16.92
N LEU A 120 -1.44 -5.10 16.35
CA LEU A 120 -2.32 -5.77 15.38
C LEU A 120 -3.68 -6.07 16.00
N LYS A 121 -3.71 -6.69 17.19
CA LYS A 121 -4.95 -7.01 17.89
C LYS A 121 -5.79 -5.75 18.12
N ARG A 122 -5.19 -4.69 18.66
CA ARG A 122 -5.87 -3.41 18.88
C ARG A 122 -6.49 -2.87 17.59
N LYS A 123 -5.73 -2.86 16.48
CA LYS A 123 -6.23 -2.37 15.18
C LYS A 123 -7.37 -3.23 14.63
N VAL A 124 -7.29 -4.54 14.77
CA VAL A 124 -8.38 -5.43 14.38
C VAL A 124 -9.63 -5.21 15.24
N ASP A 125 -9.46 -5.03 16.55
CA ASP A 125 -10.57 -4.75 17.46
C ASP A 125 -11.22 -3.38 17.15
N GLU A 126 -10.41 -2.36 16.83
CA GLU A 126 -10.89 -1.05 16.35
C GLU A 126 -11.74 -1.21 15.08
N ILE A 127 -11.25 -1.94 14.07
CA ILE A 127 -11.98 -2.21 12.83
C ILE A 127 -13.27 -3.00 13.10
N ALA A 128 -13.23 -3.99 14.00
CA ALA A 128 -14.42 -4.76 14.36
C ALA A 128 -15.50 -3.90 15.05
N LYS A 129 -15.09 -2.89 15.81
CA LYS A 129 -16.02 -1.93 16.45
C LYS A 129 -16.73 -1.03 15.43
N GLU A 130 -16.13 -0.75 14.26
CA GLU A 130 -16.75 0.06 13.21
C GLU A 130 -18.10 -0.54 12.76
N TRP A 131 -18.19 -1.86 12.68
CA TRP A 131 -19.45 -2.53 12.36
C TRP A 131 -20.59 -2.22 13.35
N ARG A 132 -20.26 -1.94 14.62
CA ARG A 132 -21.25 -1.61 15.66
C ARG A 132 -21.71 -0.16 15.58
N LYS A 133 -20.88 0.73 14.98
CA LYS A 133 -21.20 2.15 14.82
C LYS A 133 -22.22 2.38 13.71
N ILE A 134 -22.40 1.43 12.78
CA ILE A 134 -23.40 1.54 11.74
C ILE A 134 -24.80 1.51 12.40
N PRO A 135 -25.65 2.54 12.23
CA PRO A 135 -27.00 2.54 12.80
C PRO A 135 -27.83 1.33 12.35
N LEU A 136 -28.78 0.88 13.18
CA LEU A 136 -29.63 -0.26 12.84
C LEU A 136 -30.62 0.07 11.72
N ASP A 137 -31.03 1.30 11.64
CA ASP A 137 -31.94 1.87 10.65
C ASP A 137 -31.22 2.47 9.41
N ALA A 138 -29.91 2.27 9.33
CA ALA A 138 -29.14 2.80 8.20
C ALA A 138 -29.68 2.27 6.87
N SER A 139 -29.72 3.14 5.85
CA SER A 139 -30.05 2.71 4.50
C SER A 139 -29.05 1.68 3.98
N ARG A 140 -29.47 0.87 3.01
CA ARG A 140 -28.61 -0.15 2.42
C ARG A 140 -27.36 0.46 1.77
N GLU A 141 -27.50 1.61 1.14
CA GLU A 141 -26.41 2.38 0.56
C GLU A 141 -25.38 2.81 1.61
N LYS A 142 -25.87 3.32 2.75
CA LYS A 142 -25.02 3.70 3.88
C LYS A 142 -24.21 2.52 4.39
N VAL A 143 -24.85 1.36 4.55
CA VAL A 143 -24.18 0.12 4.98
C VAL A 143 -23.10 -0.31 3.99
N ILE A 144 -23.35 -0.20 2.68
CA ILE A 144 -22.39 -0.54 1.63
C ILE A 144 -21.21 0.41 1.67
N HIS A 145 -21.46 1.71 1.86
CA HIS A 145 -20.40 2.71 2.03
C HIS A 145 -19.48 2.35 3.20
N GLU A 146 -20.05 2.13 4.38
CA GLU A 146 -19.30 1.75 5.58
C GLU A 146 -18.56 0.42 5.40
N LEU A 147 -19.17 -0.56 4.74
CA LEU A 147 -18.51 -1.82 4.38
C LEU A 147 -17.25 -1.59 3.55
N ASN A 148 -17.31 -0.72 2.54
CA ASN A 148 -16.18 -0.41 1.70
C ASN A 148 -15.09 0.37 2.47
N LEU A 149 -15.46 1.26 3.39
CA LEU A 149 -14.52 1.92 4.31
C LEU A 149 -13.81 0.90 5.19
N ILE A 150 -14.55 -0.03 5.76
CA ILE A 150 -13.99 -1.11 6.60
C ILE A 150 -13.05 -1.99 5.77
N ASN A 151 -13.46 -2.36 4.55
CA ASN A 151 -12.60 -3.10 3.63
C ASN A 151 -11.30 -2.36 3.32
N SER A 152 -11.34 -1.05 3.14
CA SER A 152 -10.14 -0.23 2.93
C SER A 152 -9.21 -0.25 4.13
N LYS A 153 -9.75 -0.17 5.36
CA LYS A 153 -8.97 -0.29 6.59
C LYS A 153 -8.32 -1.67 6.72
N VAL A 154 -9.04 -2.73 6.40
CA VAL A 154 -8.51 -4.12 6.38
C VAL A 154 -7.40 -4.24 5.34
N ARG A 155 -7.59 -3.72 4.13
CA ARG A 155 -6.57 -3.73 3.07
C ARG A 155 -5.34 -2.90 3.44
N GLY A 156 -5.53 -1.75 4.06
CA GLY A 156 -4.44 -0.93 4.59
C GLY A 156 -3.59 -1.69 5.62
N LEU A 157 -4.25 -2.41 6.53
CA LEU A 157 -3.57 -3.23 7.53
C LEU A 157 -2.77 -4.38 6.90
N ILE A 158 -3.35 -5.05 5.90
CA ILE A 158 -2.66 -6.09 5.14
C ILE A 158 -1.44 -5.54 4.41
N ASN A 159 -1.60 -4.43 3.69
CA ASN A 159 -0.52 -3.81 2.93
C ASN A 159 0.62 -3.33 3.82
N TYR A 160 0.31 -2.91 5.05
CA TYR A 160 1.33 -2.51 6.03
C TYR A 160 2.19 -3.70 6.45
N TYR A 161 1.61 -4.89 6.60
CA TYR A 161 2.26 -6.09 7.10
C TYR A 161 2.61 -7.13 6.02
N ASP A 162 2.51 -6.82 4.74
CA ASP A 162 2.68 -7.77 3.64
C ASP A 162 4.09 -8.41 3.57
N ASN A 163 5.09 -7.73 4.12
CA ASN A 163 6.48 -8.21 4.23
C ASN A 163 6.73 -9.09 5.46
N CYS A 164 5.74 -9.31 6.31
CA CYS A 164 5.89 -10.20 7.46
C CYS A 164 5.99 -11.66 7.04
N SER A 165 6.85 -12.42 7.71
CA SER A 165 6.98 -13.86 7.51
C SER A 165 5.65 -14.57 7.79
N TRP A 166 5.13 -15.32 6.78
CA TRP A 166 3.87 -16.03 6.86
C TRP A 166 2.69 -15.17 7.33
N VAL A 167 2.60 -13.99 6.76
CA VAL A 167 1.59 -12.99 7.12
C VAL A 167 0.17 -13.53 7.04
N ASN A 168 -0.15 -14.31 6.03
CA ASN A 168 -1.47 -14.94 5.85
C ASN A 168 -1.84 -15.84 7.03
N VAL A 169 -0.90 -16.64 7.57
CA VAL A 169 -1.11 -17.50 8.74
C VAL A 169 -1.38 -16.66 9.99
N THR A 170 -0.62 -15.59 10.17
CA THR A 170 -0.82 -14.68 11.31
C THR A 170 -2.16 -13.95 11.20
N MET A 171 -2.48 -13.41 10.04
CA MET A 171 -3.72 -12.66 9.79
C MET A 171 -4.98 -13.53 9.89
N LYS A 172 -4.90 -14.81 9.50
CA LYS A 172 -6.02 -15.77 9.61
C LYS A 172 -6.56 -15.89 11.03
N LYS A 173 -5.70 -15.78 12.03
CA LYS A 173 -6.10 -15.86 13.46
C LYS A 173 -7.08 -14.74 13.85
N TYR A 174 -7.00 -13.61 13.18
CA TYR A 174 -7.83 -12.43 13.49
C TYR A 174 -9.02 -12.26 12.52
N SER A 175 -9.02 -12.91 11.36
CA SER A 175 -10.09 -12.79 10.35
C SER A 175 -11.46 -13.13 10.91
N ARG A 176 -11.56 -14.19 11.73
CA ARG A 176 -12.83 -14.65 12.31
C ARG A 176 -13.54 -13.59 13.15
N ASN A 177 -12.82 -12.71 13.84
CA ASN A 177 -13.43 -11.65 14.65
C ASN A 177 -14.12 -10.60 13.75
N LEU A 178 -13.46 -10.20 12.67
CA LEU A 178 -14.05 -9.27 11.70
C LEU A 178 -15.26 -9.88 10.99
N GLU A 179 -15.16 -11.13 10.57
CA GLU A 179 -16.27 -11.86 9.93
C GLU A 179 -17.51 -11.98 10.83
N LYS A 180 -17.31 -12.31 12.11
CA LYS A 180 -18.41 -12.38 13.07
C LYS A 180 -19.08 -11.01 13.26
N ALA A 181 -18.30 -9.92 13.36
CA ALA A 181 -18.83 -8.58 13.50
C ALA A 181 -19.64 -8.17 12.25
N ALA A 182 -19.07 -8.42 11.07
CA ALA A 182 -19.74 -8.17 9.79
C ALA A 182 -21.04 -8.98 9.65
N LYS A 183 -20.99 -10.30 9.89
CA LYS A 183 -22.15 -11.19 9.82
C LYS A 183 -23.31 -10.69 10.68
N ARG A 184 -23.01 -10.31 11.93
CA ARG A 184 -24.04 -9.81 12.87
C ARG A 184 -24.75 -8.56 12.31
N ARG A 185 -23.98 -7.60 11.76
CA ARG A 185 -24.55 -6.37 11.20
C ARG A 185 -25.30 -6.62 9.91
N LEU A 186 -24.74 -7.40 8.98
CA LEU A 186 -25.34 -7.65 7.68
C LEU A 186 -26.57 -8.57 7.73
N LYS A 187 -26.82 -9.28 8.84
CA LYS A 187 -27.99 -10.17 8.99
C LYS A 187 -29.30 -9.43 8.72
N GLN A 188 -29.49 -8.23 9.25
CA GLN A 188 -30.72 -7.43 9.06
C GLN A 188 -30.92 -6.96 7.63
N TYR A 189 -29.86 -6.94 6.82
CA TYR A 189 -29.90 -6.56 5.40
C TYR A 189 -29.95 -7.79 4.47
N LYS A 190 -30.34 -8.94 5.01
CA LYS A 190 -30.38 -10.25 4.31
C LYS A 190 -29.00 -10.65 3.76
N GLY A 191 -27.93 -10.30 4.48
CA GLY A 191 -26.56 -10.66 4.11
C GLY A 191 -26.37 -12.17 4.10
N LYS A 192 -25.62 -12.65 3.09
CA LYS A 192 -25.33 -14.08 2.87
C LYS A 192 -23.82 -14.34 2.86
N TRP A 193 -23.43 -15.61 2.99
CA TRP A 193 -22.09 -16.08 2.76
C TRP A 193 -21.92 -16.43 1.30
N ILE A 194 -21.15 -15.61 0.56
CA ILE A 194 -20.92 -15.77 -0.87
C ILE A 194 -19.44 -16.06 -1.09
N PRO A 195 -19.05 -16.95 -2.03
CA PRO A 195 -17.68 -17.11 -2.45
C PRO A 195 -17.07 -15.76 -2.84
N ALA A 196 -15.84 -15.47 -2.41
CA ALA A 196 -15.25 -14.15 -2.61
C ALA A 196 -15.12 -13.79 -4.10
N ASP A 197 -14.81 -14.75 -4.95
CA ASP A 197 -14.72 -14.60 -6.41
C ASP A 197 -16.04 -14.22 -7.08
N GLN A 198 -17.16 -14.43 -6.42
CA GLN A 198 -18.50 -14.03 -6.90
C GLN A 198 -18.89 -12.62 -6.47
N THR A 199 -18.06 -11.93 -5.71
CA THR A 199 -18.34 -10.53 -5.30
C THR A 199 -17.73 -9.53 -6.29
N GLN A 200 -18.39 -8.38 -6.47
CA GLN A 200 -18.01 -7.38 -7.45
C GLN A 200 -17.17 -6.22 -6.90
N ASN A 201 -16.96 -6.18 -5.61
CA ASN A 201 -15.97 -5.27 -5.00
C ASN A 201 -14.63 -5.96 -4.81
N LEU A 202 -13.56 -5.18 -4.73
CA LEU A 202 -12.18 -5.66 -4.54
C LEU A 202 -11.80 -6.81 -5.51
N VAL A 203 -12.20 -6.70 -6.76
CA VAL A 203 -12.08 -7.76 -7.78
C VAL A 203 -10.66 -8.32 -7.87
N ASN A 204 -9.63 -7.45 -7.88
CA ASN A 204 -8.21 -7.88 -7.93
C ASN A 204 -7.77 -8.73 -6.71
N VAL A 205 -8.53 -8.68 -5.62
CA VAL A 205 -8.27 -9.48 -4.41
C VAL A 205 -9.20 -10.68 -4.37
N HIS A 206 -10.51 -10.43 -4.40
CA HIS A 206 -11.52 -11.44 -4.16
C HIS A 206 -11.53 -12.55 -5.21
N GLN A 207 -11.27 -12.24 -6.48
CA GLN A 207 -11.19 -13.26 -7.56
C GLN A 207 -10.12 -14.34 -7.35
N LYS A 208 -9.19 -14.13 -6.41
CA LYS A 208 -8.14 -15.10 -6.11
C LYS A 208 -8.56 -16.13 -5.05
N TYR A 209 -9.78 -16.01 -4.49
CA TYR A 209 -10.20 -16.82 -3.36
C TYR A 209 -11.64 -17.29 -3.54
N THR A 210 -11.85 -18.59 -3.37
CA THR A 210 -13.17 -19.25 -3.36
C THR A 210 -13.79 -19.32 -1.95
N THR A 211 -13.06 -18.85 -0.96
CA THR A 211 -13.53 -18.82 0.44
C THR A 211 -14.78 -17.97 0.56
N LYS A 212 -15.82 -18.50 1.22
CA LYS A 212 -17.04 -17.76 1.49
C LYS A 212 -16.80 -16.61 2.47
N ILE A 213 -17.33 -15.43 2.14
CA ILE A 213 -17.25 -14.21 2.94
C ILE A 213 -18.65 -13.63 3.15
N PRO A 214 -18.87 -12.88 4.25
CA PRO A 214 -20.14 -12.16 4.43
C PRO A 214 -20.28 -11.13 3.31
N ALA A 215 -21.46 -11.10 2.68
CA ALA A 215 -21.75 -10.18 1.59
C ALA A 215 -23.20 -9.67 1.67
N ILE A 216 -23.44 -8.49 1.11
CA ILE A 216 -24.75 -7.88 0.95
C ILE A 216 -25.04 -7.78 -0.54
N HIS A 217 -26.30 -8.09 -0.91
CA HIS A 217 -26.79 -7.92 -2.27
C HIS A 217 -27.36 -6.52 -2.44
N TYR A 218 -26.93 -5.85 -3.50
CA TYR A 218 -27.45 -4.55 -3.85
C TYR A 218 -27.65 -4.46 -5.37
N ARG A 219 -28.89 -4.26 -5.80
CA ARG A 219 -29.25 -4.39 -7.22
C ARG A 219 -28.75 -5.74 -7.77
N ASP A 220 -27.94 -5.75 -8.81
CA ASP A 220 -27.44 -6.95 -9.48
C ASP A 220 -26.05 -7.41 -9.01
N ILE A 221 -25.53 -6.83 -7.91
CA ILE A 221 -24.16 -7.08 -7.47
C ILE A 221 -24.11 -7.57 -6.02
N TRP A 222 -23.11 -8.42 -5.73
CA TRP A 222 -22.73 -8.81 -4.38
C TRP A 222 -21.52 -8.01 -3.91
N ILE A 223 -21.63 -7.38 -2.76
CA ILE A 223 -20.56 -6.61 -2.14
C ILE A 223 -20.08 -7.35 -0.90
N GLY A 224 -18.87 -7.86 -0.96
CA GLY A 224 -18.27 -8.73 0.04
C GLY A 224 -17.39 -7.99 1.05
N VAL A 225 -17.34 -8.54 2.26
CA VAL A 225 -16.43 -8.11 3.31
C VAL A 225 -15.11 -8.86 3.16
N THR A 226 -14.03 -8.14 2.92
CA THR A 226 -12.72 -8.76 2.71
C THR A 226 -12.16 -9.36 4.00
N ARG A 227 -11.33 -10.39 3.87
CA ARG A 227 -10.67 -11.06 4.99
C ARG A 227 -9.25 -10.55 5.17
N LEU A 228 -8.76 -10.59 6.40
CA LEU A 228 -7.35 -10.26 6.69
C LEU A 228 -6.35 -11.25 6.06
N ASP A 229 -6.72 -12.51 5.93
CA ASP A 229 -5.87 -13.55 5.34
C ASP A 229 -5.91 -13.59 3.81
N PHE A 230 -6.65 -12.69 3.16
CA PHE A 230 -6.57 -12.48 1.71
C PHE A 230 -5.32 -11.70 1.32
N CYS A 231 -4.19 -12.28 1.67
CA CYS A 231 -2.87 -11.76 1.41
C CYS A 231 -1.90 -12.87 1.04
N LYS A 232 -0.84 -12.50 0.33
CA LYS A 232 0.32 -13.36 0.08
C LYS A 232 1.53 -12.75 0.75
N TRP A 233 2.39 -13.58 1.28
CA TRP A 233 3.68 -13.14 1.77
C TRP A 233 4.52 -12.59 0.61
N ASN A 234 5.01 -11.38 0.78
CA ASN A 234 5.95 -10.77 -0.13
C ASN A 234 7.34 -10.84 0.50
N LYS A 235 8.28 -11.46 -0.19
CA LYS A 235 9.67 -11.42 0.27
C LYS A 235 10.16 -9.98 0.15
N ALA A 236 10.63 -9.42 1.26
CA ALA A 236 11.34 -8.15 1.22
C ALA A 236 12.59 -8.32 0.34
N GLY A 237 12.76 -7.43 -0.62
CA GLY A 237 14.01 -7.35 -1.39
C GLY A 237 15.16 -6.86 -0.51
N ASP A 238 16.38 -7.13 -0.93
CA ASP A 238 17.54 -6.55 -0.30
C ASP A 238 17.51 -5.03 -0.41
N LYS A 239 17.99 -4.34 0.63
CA LYS A 239 18.10 -2.89 0.59
C LYS A 239 19.09 -2.49 -0.49
N ILE A 240 18.66 -1.68 -1.44
CA ILE A 240 19.54 -0.99 -2.37
C ILE A 240 19.98 0.31 -1.67
N GLN A 241 21.25 0.46 -1.45
CA GLN A 241 21.79 1.57 -0.65
C GLN A 241 21.47 2.94 -1.25
N GLU A 242 21.43 3.03 -2.57
CA GLU A 242 21.12 4.25 -3.31
C GLU A 242 19.59 4.53 -3.35
N GLU A 243 18.75 3.56 -2.98
CA GLU A 243 17.30 3.73 -2.94
C GLU A 243 16.89 4.53 -1.71
N THR A 244 16.90 5.85 -1.85
CA THR A 244 16.54 6.80 -0.80
C THR A 244 15.46 7.77 -1.31
N PRO A 245 14.48 8.16 -0.47
CA PRO A 245 13.47 9.14 -0.86
C PRO A 245 14.04 10.55 -1.04
N TYR A 246 15.23 10.81 -0.55
CA TYR A 246 15.83 12.16 -0.50
C TYR A 246 16.53 12.58 -1.79
N THR A 247 16.88 11.62 -2.66
CA THR A 247 17.50 11.91 -3.96
C THR A 247 16.57 11.55 -5.12
N GLU A 248 16.71 12.23 -6.25
CA GLU A 248 15.92 11.93 -7.44
C GLU A 248 16.26 10.53 -7.97
N ARG A 249 17.54 10.18 -8.04
CA ARG A 249 18.00 8.84 -8.41
C ARG A 249 17.42 7.75 -7.52
N GLY A 250 17.42 7.96 -6.20
CA GLY A 250 16.89 6.99 -5.25
C GLY A 250 15.39 6.77 -5.42
N ARG A 251 14.63 7.83 -5.69
CA ARG A 251 13.20 7.73 -6.02
C ARG A 251 12.96 6.98 -7.34
N THR A 252 13.79 7.23 -8.34
CA THR A 252 13.73 6.53 -9.64
C THR A 252 13.97 5.04 -9.44
N ILE A 253 15.03 4.64 -8.75
CA ILE A 253 15.33 3.23 -8.42
C ILE A 253 14.15 2.56 -7.70
N TYR A 254 13.54 3.25 -6.73
CA TYR A 254 12.38 2.73 -6.01
C TYR A 254 11.19 2.49 -6.93
N PHE A 255 10.86 3.43 -7.81
CA PHE A 255 9.71 3.30 -8.73
C PHE A 255 9.94 2.21 -9.79
N GLU A 256 11.13 2.12 -10.34
CA GLU A 256 11.50 1.07 -11.30
C GLU A 256 11.41 -0.33 -10.66
N ARG A 257 11.98 -0.50 -9.48
CA ARG A 257 11.96 -1.76 -8.75
C ARG A 257 10.56 -2.18 -8.30
N THR A 258 9.80 -1.26 -7.75
CA THR A 258 8.46 -1.56 -7.22
C THR A 258 7.38 -1.53 -8.28
N LYS A 259 7.66 -0.96 -9.46
CA LYS A 259 6.67 -0.68 -10.51
C LYS A 259 5.46 0.13 -9.99
N ARG A 260 5.64 0.83 -8.87
CA ARG A 260 4.60 1.70 -8.29
C ARG A 260 4.65 3.04 -8.99
N GLN A 261 3.51 3.52 -9.44
CA GLN A 261 3.41 4.90 -9.89
C GLN A 261 3.42 5.82 -8.67
N ARG A 262 4.09 6.98 -8.82
CA ARG A 262 4.04 8.03 -7.79
C ARG A 262 2.61 8.57 -7.73
N MET A 263 1.93 8.28 -6.65
CA MET A 263 0.56 8.75 -6.43
C MET A 263 0.54 9.73 -5.26
N ASN A 264 0.13 10.96 -5.55
CA ASN A 264 -0.09 12.00 -4.54
C ASN A 264 -1.57 12.08 -4.14
N ALA A 265 -2.29 10.95 -4.22
CA ALA A 265 -3.72 10.94 -3.98
C ALA A 265 -4.05 10.92 -2.49
N ARG A 266 -5.01 11.70 -2.11
CA ARG A 266 -5.74 11.54 -0.88
C ARG A 266 -6.95 10.64 -1.13
N LEU A 267 -7.10 9.62 -0.30
CA LEU A 267 -8.27 8.73 -0.33
C LEU A 267 -9.55 9.43 0.15
N ASP A 268 -9.38 10.52 0.88
CA ASP A 268 -10.45 11.25 1.56
C ASP A 268 -11.57 11.70 0.62
N ASP A 269 -11.20 12.12 -0.60
CA ASP A 269 -12.18 12.62 -1.58
C ASP A 269 -13.09 11.52 -2.14
N VAL A 270 -12.62 10.27 -2.21
CA VAL A 270 -13.44 9.13 -2.65
C VAL A 270 -14.26 8.58 -1.50
N LEU A 271 -13.69 8.59 -0.30
CA LEU A 271 -14.34 8.09 0.90
C LEU A 271 -15.45 9.03 1.39
N SER A 272 -15.40 10.30 0.99
CA SER A 272 -16.44 11.29 1.28
C SER A 272 -17.67 11.21 0.35
N MET A 273 -17.55 10.51 -0.80
CA MET A 273 -18.69 10.31 -1.70
C MET A 273 -19.69 9.33 -1.10
N GLU A 274 -20.94 9.73 -0.99
CA GLU A 274 -22.00 8.82 -0.58
C GLU A 274 -22.25 7.76 -1.66
N THR A 275 -22.54 6.53 -1.23
CA THR A 275 -22.79 5.42 -2.16
C THR A 275 -24.05 5.65 -3.01
N SER A 276 -25.01 6.41 -2.49
CA SER A 276 -26.18 6.88 -3.22
C SER A 276 -25.83 7.73 -4.44
N GLU A 277 -24.82 8.60 -4.30
CA GLU A 277 -24.33 9.45 -5.38
C GLU A 277 -23.61 8.61 -6.46
N LEU A 278 -22.88 7.59 -6.04
CA LEU A 278 -22.22 6.64 -6.96
C LEU A 278 -23.24 5.80 -7.75
N VAL A 279 -24.36 5.50 -7.12
CA VAL A 279 -25.44 4.70 -7.70
C VAL A 279 -26.34 5.53 -8.61
N SER A 280 -26.65 6.78 -8.23
CA SER A 280 -27.51 7.69 -9.00
C SER A 280 -26.92 8.07 -10.37
N THR A 281 -25.59 7.95 -10.54
CA THR A 281 -24.92 8.18 -11.82
C THR A 281 -25.12 7.03 -12.83
N GLY A 282 -25.86 5.98 -12.50
CA GLY A 282 -26.04 4.80 -13.33
C GLY A 282 -24.76 3.94 -13.51
N GLN A 283 -23.68 4.31 -12.84
CA GLN A 283 -22.39 3.64 -12.91
C GLN A 283 -22.36 2.44 -11.95
N THR A 284 -23.21 1.49 -12.20
CA THR A 284 -23.30 0.24 -11.43
C THR A 284 -22.89 -0.94 -12.32
N GLY A 285 -22.52 -2.03 -11.70
CA GLY A 285 -22.16 -3.25 -12.40
C GLY A 285 -20.72 -3.68 -12.16
N ARG A 286 -20.32 -4.77 -12.81
CA ARG A 286 -19.05 -5.43 -12.55
C ARG A 286 -17.81 -4.54 -12.80
N THR A 287 -17.88 -3.65 -13.77
CA THR A 287 -16.79 -2.75 -14.14
C THR A 287 -16.74 -1.48 -13.30
N TYR A 288 -17.85 -1.05 -12.73
CA TYR A 288 -17.92 0.08 -11.81
C TYR A 288 -17.91 -0.43 -10.37
N ASN A 289 -16.78 -0.91 -9.93
CA ASN A 289 -16.56 -1.53 -8.64
C ASN A 289 -15.75 -0.62 -7.71
N PHE A 290 -15.49 -1.08 -6.49
CA PHE A 290 -14.73 -0.33 -5.50
C PHE A 290 -13.35 0.13 -6.02
N GLU A 291 -12.68 -0.67 -6.84
CA GLU A 291 -11.38 -0.26 -7.43
C GLU A 291 -11.53 0.91 -8.40
N PHE A 292 -12.61 0.95 -9.17
CA PHE A 292 -12.87 2.09 -10.06
C PHE A 292 -13.00 3.37 -9.24
N TYR A 293 -13.81 3.36 -8.19
CA TYR A 293 -14.04 4.54 -7.38
C TYR A 293 -12.82 4.98 -6.60
N MET A 294 -12.04 4.06 -6.08
CA MET A 294 -10.77 4.36 -5.43
C MET A 294 -9.76 4.95 -6.41
N ASN A 295 -9.62 4.32 -7.57
CA ASN A 295 -8.59 4.70 -8.53
C ASN A 295 -8.94 5.97 -9.33
N ARG A 296 -10.23 6.36 -9.41
CA ARG A 296 -10.61 7.65 -10.04
C ARG A 296 -10.03 8.85 -9.30
N ALA A 297 -10.00 8.82 -7.97
CA ALA A 297 -9.39 9.89 -7.19
C ALA A 297 -7.87 9.94 -7.42
N TYR A 298 -7.23 8.79 -7.49
CA TYR A 298 -5.82 8.70 -7.85
C TYR A 298 -5.54 9.23 -9.26
N ALA A 299 -6.41 8.92 -10.23
CA ALA A 299 -6.31 9.44 -11.58
C ALA A 299 -6.45 10.97 -11.59
N LEU A 300 -7.43 11.52 -10.86
CA LEU A 300 -7.68 12.95 -10.75
C LEU A 300 -6.47 13.69 -10.15
N ASN A 301 -5.87 13.15 -9.11
CA ASN A 301 -4.66 13.73 -8.51
C ASN A 301 -3.45 13.66 -9.46
N ARG A 302 -3.26 12.53 -10.17
CA ARG A 302 -2.22 12.41 -11.20
C ARG A 302 -2.41 13.47 -12.29
N ASP A 303 -3.64 13.71 -12.68
CA ASP A 303 -4.02 14.67 -13.72
C ASP A 303 -4.05 16.12 -13.17
N LYS A 304 -3.63 16.31 -11.90
CA LYS A 304 -3.52 17.62 -11.21
C LYS A 304 -4.83 18.41 -11.23
N LEU A 305 -5.98 17.72 -11.04
CA LEU A 305 -7.32 18.30 -11.07
C LEU A 305 -7.65 18.97 -12.41
N LYS A 306 -7.02 18.56 -13.51
CA LYS A 306 -7.24 19.12 -14.85
C LYS A 306 -7.78 18.07 -15.80
N CYS A 307 -8.62 18.52 -16.73
CA CYS A 307 -9.08 17.69 -17.83
C CYS A 307 -7.91 17.27 -18.72
N ARG A 308 -7.76 15.98 -18.99
CA ARG A 308 -6.68 15.47 -19.86
C ARG A 308 -6.86 15.82 -21.34
N VAL A 309 -8.03 16.27 -21.72
CA VAL A 309 -8.33 16.68 -23.11
C VAL A 309 -8.05 18.15 -23.29
N CYS A 310 -8.78 19.03 -22.58
CA CYS A 310 -8.68 20.49 -22.78
C CYS A 310 -7.77 21.20 -21.78
N GLY A 311 -7.27 20.54 -20.74
CA GLY A 311 -6.38 21.12 -19.73
C GLY A 311 -7.07 22.05 -18.72
N ARG A 312 -8.37 22.32 -18.86
CA ARG A 312 -9.14 23.17 -17.91
C ARG A 312 -9.24 22.49 -16.54
N TRP A 313 -9.37 23.28 -15.49
CA TRP A 313 -9.61 22.81 -14.14
C TRP A 313 -10.95 22.10 -14.05
N LEU A 314 -10.97 20.95 -13.38
CA LEU A 314 -12.17 20.18 -13.15
C LEU A 314 -12.85 20.64 -11.86
N ILE A 315 -14.10 21.07 -12.00
CA ILE A 315 -14.94 21.50 -10.89
C ILE A 315 -15.85 20.33 -10.50
N THR A 316 -16.12 20.18 -9.21
CA THR A 316 -17.09 19.22 -8.67
C THR A 316 -18.41 19.30 -9.41
N GLY A 317 -18.97 18.16 -9.79
CA GLY A 317 -20.21 18.04 -10.58
C GLY A 317 -20.03 17.96 -12.10
N LYS A 318 -18.87 18.36 -12.62
CA LYS A 318 -18.54 18.24 -14.06
C LYS A 318 -17.45 17.21 -14.36
N LEU A 319 -16.96 16.52 -13.33
CA LEU A 319 -15.91 15.53 -13.47
C LEU A 319 -16.43 14.20 -13.98
N CYS A 320 -15.88 13.73 -15.09
CA CYS A 320 -16.05 12.38 -15.62
C CYS A 320 -14.73 11.62 -15.57
N THR A 321 -14.79 10.31 -15.29
CA THR A 321 -13.61 9.44 -15.36
C THR A 321 -13.76 8.53 -16.58
N HIS A 322 -12.90 8.72 -17.56
CA HIS A 322 -12.87 7.97 -18.81
C HIS A 322 -11.90 6.78 -18.69
N ARG A 323 -12.30 5.62 -19.23
CA ARG A 323 -11.41 4.47 -19.42
C ARG A 323 -10.72 4.57 -20.76
N ILE A 324 -9.39 4.69 -20.74
CA ILE A 324 -8.59 4.86 -21.96
C ILE A 324 -8.73 3.63 -22.88
N ASN A 325 -8.75 2.45 -22.27
CA ASN A 325 -9.00 1.19 -22.97
C ASN A 325 -10.08 0.40 -22.20
N PRO A 326 -11.34 0.44 -22.64
CA PRO A 326 -12.43 -0.29 -22.01
C PRO A 326 -12.40 -1.80 -22.23
N GLY A 327 -11.68 -2.30 -23.24
CA GLY A 327 -11.55 -3.73 -23.56
C GLY A 327 -10.59 -4.50 -22.66
N LEU A 328 -9.98 -3.87 -21.67
CA LEU A 328 -9.06 -4.57 -20.76
C LEU A 328 -9.81 -5.52 -19.81
N PRO A 329 -9.18 -6.64 -19.44
CA PRO A 329 -9.71 -7.54 -18.41
C PRO A 329 -10.02 -6.79 -17.11
N ILE A 330 -11.00 -7.28 -16.35
CA ILE A 330 -11.52 -6.64 -15.15
C ILE A 330 -10.44 -6.33 -14.08
N GLY A 331 -9.39 -7.13 -14.00
CA GLY A 331 -8.25 -6.88 -13.11
C GLY A 331 -7.31 -5.76 -13.58
N LYS A 332 -7.50 -5.21 -14.80
CA LYS A 332 -6.67 -4.14 -15.37
C LYS A 332 -7.47 -2.91 -15.78
N ILE A 333 -8.77 -3.07 -16.07
CA ILE A 333 -9.63 -1.99 -16.60
C ILE A 333 -9.70 -0.76 -15.71
N ASN A 334 -9.72 -0.95 -14.39
CA ASN A 334 -9.83 0.11 -13.40
C ASN A 334 -8.49 0.55 -12.80
N LYS A 335 -7.35 0.18 -13.38
CA LYS A 335 -6.05 0.68 -12.95
C LYS A 335 -5.91 2.17 -13.24
N VAL A 336 -5.22 2.91 -12.37
CA VAL A 336 -5.04 4.36 -12.47
C VAL A 336 -4.50 4.79 -13.83
N ASN A 337 -3.57 4.03 -14.41
CA ASN A 337 -2.99 4.32 -15.73
C ASN A 337 -4.00 4.17 -16.89
N ASN A 338 -5.08 3.42 -16.69
CA ASN A 338 -6.16 3.28 -17.65
C ASN A 338 -7.33 4.25 -17.41
N LEU A 339 -7.27 5.10 -16.41
CA LEU A 339 -8.28 6.09 -16.11
C LEU A 339 -7.78 7.49 -16.49
N ALA A 340 -8.65 8.31 -17.02
CA ALA A 340 -8.38 9.70 -17.38
C ALA A 340 -9.47 10.61 -16.83
N SER A 341 -9.06 11.69 -16.16
CA SER A 341 -10.00 12.70 -15.67
C SER A 341 -10.39 13.64 -16.79
N MET A 342 -11.69 13.81 -17.02
CA MET A 342 -12.22 14.63 -18.11
C MET A 342 -13.36 15.52 -17.62
N ASP A 343 -13.51 16.66 -18.26
CA ASP A 343 -14.73 17.45 -18.20
C ASP A 343 -15.88 16.71 -18.89
N LYS A 344 -17.10 16.90 -18.43
CA LYS A 344 -18.29 16.22 -18.95
C LYS A 344 -18.48 16.42 -20.45
N GLU A 345 -18.16 17.62 -20.96
CA GLU A 345 -18.23 17.93 -22.37
C GLU A 345 -17.14 17.19 -23.17
N CYS A 346 -15.90 17.27 -22.70
CA CYS A 346 -14.81 16.52 -23.30
C CYS A 346 -15.03 14.99 -23.27
N TYR A 347 -15.62 14.48 -22.21
CA TYR A 347 -15.99 13.08 -22.11
C TYR A 347 -17.03 12.70 -23.19
N ARG A 348 -18.08 13.55 -23.39
CA ARG A 348 -19.09 13.35 -24.43
C ARG A 348 -18.42 13.37 -25.83
N ILE A 349 -17.61 14.38 -26.13
CA ILE A 349 -16.95 14.53 -27.42
C ILE A 349 -16.01 13.36 -27.72
N VAL A 350 -15.29 12.85 -26.74
CA VAL A 350 -14.40 11.69 -26.93
C VAL A 350 -15.19 10.43 -27.27
N ASN A 351 -16.33 10.21 -26.63
CA ASN A 351 -17.15 9.00 -26.85
C ASN A 351 -18.11 9.11 -28.04
N ASP A 352 -18.45 10.32 -28.47
CA ASP A 352 -19.27 10.57 -29.64
C ASP A 352 -18.39 10.90 -30.85
N LYS A 353 -18.24 9.93 -31.75
CA LYS A 353 -17.40 10.08 -32.96
C LYS A 353 -17.96 11.08 -33.97
N THR A 354 -19.26 11.36 -33.88
CA THR A 354 -19.95 12.27 -34.82
C THR A 354 -19.86 13.73 -34.37
N ALA A 355 -19.44 13.97 -33.14
CA ALA A 355 -19.34 15.32 -32.57
C ALA A 355 -18.37 16.19 -33.38
N ASP A 356 -18.85 17.40 -33.74
CA ASP A 356 -18.05 18.42 -34.42
C ASP A 356 -16.89 18.90 -33.54
N LEU A 357 -15.72 18.95 -34.14
CA LEU A 357 -14.49 19.39 -33.49
C LEU A 357 -13.99 20.74 -33.96
N SER A 358 -14.73 21.43 -34.90
CA SER A 358 -14.29 22.67 -35.51
C SER A 358 -14.10 23.79 -34.50
N HIS A 359 -14.90 23.81 -33.43
CA HIS A 359 -14.88 24.82 -32.36
C HIS A 359 -13.75 24.61 -31.32
N LEU A 360 -13.00 23.52 -31.42
CA LEU A 360 -11.93 23.21 -30.48
C LEU A 360 -10.57 23.77 -30.95
N ASP A 361 -9.76 24.21 -30.00
CA ASP A 361 -8.38 24.55 -30.28
C ASP A 361 -7.58 23.34 -30.77
N THR A 362 -6.50 23.58 -31.50
CA THR A 362 -5.66 22.55 -32.14
C THR A 362 -5.15 21.50 -31.16
N LYS A 363 -4.80 21.90 -29.92
CA LYS A 363 -4.28 21.02 -28.92
C LYS A 363 -5.37 20.09 -28.36
N THR A 364 -6.53 20.67 -28.05
CA THR A 364 -7.70 19.92 -27.57
C THR A 364 -8.17 18.93 -28.63
N ARG A 365 -8.22 19.33 -29.89
CA ARG A 365 -8.59 18.46 -31.03
C ARG A 365 -7.66 17.27 -31.13
N LYS A 366 -6.33 17.49 -31.13
CA LYS A 366 -5.33 16.40 -31.13
C LYS A 366 -5.52 15.43 -29.97
N ASN A 367 -5.86 15.95 -28.79
CA ASN A 367 -6.10 15.09 -27.63
C ASN A 367 -7.38 14.26 -27.79
N VAL A 368 -8.48 14.85 -28.30
CA VAL A 368 -9.72 14.10 -28.61
C VAL A 368 -9.42 12.95 -29.58
N GLU A 369 -8.76 13.24 -30.68
CA GLU A 369 -8.40 12.22 -31.69
C GLU A 369 -7.53 11.12 -31.11
N LYS A 370 -6.57 11.47 -30.24
CA LYS A 370 -5.75 10.49 -29.53
C LYS A 370 -6.57 9.54 -28.68
N PHE A 371 -7.53 10.06 -27.89
CA PHE A 371 -8.39 9.23 -27.07
C PHE A 371 -9.35 8.37 -27.91
N ARG A 372 -9.93 8.92 -29.00
CA ARG A 372 -10.76 8.17 -29.94
C ARG A 372 -9.98 6.99 -30.58
N LYS A 373 -8.74 7.23 -31.06
CA LYS A 373 -7.86 6.17 -31.58
C LYS A 373 -7.56 5.07 -30.54
N GLN A 374 -7.48 5.43 -29.27
CA GLN A 374 -7.27 4.45 -28.20
C GLN A 374 -8.51 3.61 -27.93
N LEU A 375 -9.70 4.20 -28.05
CA LEU A 375 -10.98 3.48 -27.97
C LEU A 375 -11.14 2.51 -29.14
N ASP A 376 -10.82 2.92 -30.38
CA ASP A 376 -10.94 2.06 -31.59
C ASP A 376 -10.04 0.82 -31.46
N LYS A 377 -8.78 0.98 -31.09
CA LYS A 377 -7.85 -0.13 -30.87
C LYS A 377 -8.32 -1.11 -29.79
N SER A 378 -9.25 -0.71 -28.93
CA SER A 378 -9.81 -1.58 -27.91
C SER A 378 -11.00 -2.38 -28.41
N HIS A 379 -11.75 -1.86 -29.36
CA HIS A 379 -12.86 -2.57 -30.02
C HIS A 379 -12.37 -3.67 -30.95
N ASP A 380 -11.30 -3.41 -31.71
CA ASP A 380 -10.70 -4.39 -32.63
C ASP A 380 -10.10 -5.62 -31.90
N LYS A 381 -9.69 -5.46 -30.64
CA LYS A 381 -9.17 -6.58 -29.81
C LYS A 381 -10.22 -7.36 -29.04
N ALA A 382 -11.45 -6.89 -29.02
CA ALA A 382 -12.57 -7.59 -28.37
C ALA A 382 -13.35 -8.47 -29.36
N THR A 383 -13.05 -8.37 -30.65
CA THR A 383 -13.72 -9.09 -31.76
C THR A 383 -12.89 -10.24 -32.35
N VAL A 384 -11.73 -10.57 -31.74
CA VAL A 384 -10.89 -11.73 -32.15
C VAL A 384 -10.88 -12.79 -31.05
#